data_70ba669a99fce53f6a32ab3e32903517
#
_entry.id   70ba669a99fce53f6a32ab3e32903517
#
_cell.length_a   1.000
_cell.length_b   1.000
_cell.length_c   1.000
_cell.angle_alpha   90.00
_cell.angle_beta   90.00
_cell.angle_gamma   90.00
#
_symmetry.space_group_name_H-M   'P 1'
#
loop_
_entity.id
_entity.type
_entity.pdbx_description
1 polymer ?
#
loop_
_entity_poly.entity_id
_entity_poly.type
_entity_poly.pdbx_seq_one_letter_code
_entity_poly.pdbx_strand_id
1 'polypeptide(L)'
;AMFSPTEHIVDMMHREGVNIVGIFSPEHGFRGRAEAGAAVHNSVDERTGIPILSLYNGNTKRPSDDVMRSFDVLVVDMQDVGLRFYTYYISMLRMVDACADFGCDVVVLDRPNPNGHYVDGPILDMRFKSGVGWLPIPVVHGLTMGEIALMAVGEGWAKRADITVVKCRNYDHTVH
;
A
#
# COMPACT_ATOMS: atom_id res chain seq x y z
N ALA A 1 -2.13 8.33 -5.11
CA ALA A 1 -1.22 9.48 -4.93
C ALA A 1 -1.25 10.43 -6.14
N MET A 2 -0.54 11.57 -6.07
CA MET A 2 -0.51 12.54 -7.16
C MET A 2 0.57 12.17 -8.17
N PHE A 3 0.21 12.18 -9.45
CA PHE A 3 1.14 12.04 -10.58
C PHE A 3 1.86 13.36 -10.86
N SER A 4 1.13 14.47 -10.74
CA SER A 4 1.64 15.82 -10.85
C SER A 4 0.98 16.72 -9.79
N PRO A 5 1.35 17.99 -9.62
CA PRO A 5 0.69 18.89 -8.68
C PRO A 5 -0.83 19.02 -8.86
N THR A 6 -1.33 18.72 -10.05
CA THR A 6 -2.75 18.93 -10.41
C THR A 6 -3.46 17.65 -10.86
N GLU A 7 -2.76 16.54 -11.04
CA GLU A 7 -3.34 15.30 -11.59
C GLU A 7 -3.08 14.11 -10.66
N HIS A 8 -4.14 13.40 -10.29
CA HIS A 8 -4.03 12.15 -9.55
C HIS A 8 -3.59 11.02 -10.48
N ILE A 9 -2.80 10.04 -9.96
CA ILE A 9 -2.29 8.94 -10.79
C ILE A 9 -3.39 8.14 -11.47
N VAL A 10 -4.52 7.93 -10.80
CA VAL A 10 -5.69 7.23 -11.38
C VAL A 10 -6.24 7.97 -12.58
N ASP A 11 -6.32 9.31 -12.51
CA ASP A 11 -6.80 10.14 -13.62
C ASP A 11 -5.86 10.00 -14.84
N MET A 12 -4.54 10.00 -14.60
CA MET A 12 -3.53 9.80 -15.64
C MET A 12 -3.64 8.40 -16.26
N MET A 13 -3.67 7.35 -15.45
CA MET A 13 -3.77 5.97 -15.94
C MET A 13 -5.07 5.73 -16.73
N HIS A 14 -6.18 6.29 -16.24
CA HIS A 14 -7.47 6.21 -16.93
C HIS A 14 -7.43 6.91 -18.30
N ARG A 15 -6.84 8.11 -18.38
CA ARG A 15 -6.64 8.85 -19.64
C ARG A 15 -5.77 8.09 -20.64
N GLU A 16 -4.74 7.41 -20.16
CA GLU A 16 -3.83 6.59 -20.98
C GLU A 16 -4.44 5.22 -21.36
N GLY A 17 -5.70 4.96 -21.00
CA GLY A 17 -6.42 3.76 -21.41
C GLY A 17 -6.07 2.49 -20.61
N VAL A 18 -5.47 2.64 -19.44
CA VAL A 18 -5.23 1.48 -18.55
C VAL A 18 -6.57 0.95 -18.04
N ASN A 19 -6.79 -0.36 -18.15
CA ASN A 19 -7.98 -1.02 -17.65
C ASN A 19 -7.97 -1.11 -16.11
N ILE A 20 -8.50 -0.09 -15.44
CA ILE A 20 -8.60 -0.04 -13.98
C ILE A 20 -9.96 -0.58 -13.55
N VAL A 21 -9.99 -1.75 -12.93
CA VAL A 21 -11.23 -2.42 -12.52
C VAL A 21 -11.74 -1.94 -11.15
N GLY A 22 -10.88 -1.32 -10.34
CA GLY A 22 -11.27 -0.78 -9.05
C GLY A 22 -10.13 -0.04 -8.36
N ILE A 23 -10.47 0.75 -7.34
CA ILE A 23 -9.55 1.49 -6.51
C ILE A 23 -9.73 1.01 -5.07
N PHE A 24 -8.68 0.44 -4.47
CA PHE A 24 -8.69 0.13 -3.05
C PHE A 24 -8.31 1.36 -2.25
N SER A 25 -9.17 1.73 -1.30
CA SER A 25 -8.94 2.89 -0.44
C SER A 25 -8.51 2.43 0.96
N PRO A 26 -7.28 2.78 1.40
CA PRO A 26 -6.87 2.61 2.79
C PRO A 26 -7.57 3.62 3.72
N GLU A 27 -7.15 3.69 4.98
CA GLU A 27 -7.59 4.75 5.90
C GLU A 27 -7.47 6.14 5.27
N HIS A 28 -8.38 7.04 5.62
CA HIS A 28 -8.52 8.40 5.07
C HIS A 28 -9.11 8.50 3.64
N GLY A 29 -9.51 7.38 3.06
CA GLY A 29 -10.25 7.35 1.80
C GLY A 29 -9.41 7.72 0.56
N PHE A 30 -10.03 7.50 -0.59
CA PHE A 30 -9.51 7.92 -1.88
C PHE A 30 -9.68 9.45 -2.04
N ARG A 31 -8.68 10.15 -2.52
CA ARG A 31 -8.59 11.62 -2.64
C ARG A 31 -8.56 12.38 -1.29
N GLY A 32 -8.31 11.69 -0.15
CA GLY A 32 -8.07 12.34 1.15
C GLY A 32 -9.28 13.07 1.76
N ARG A 33 -10.51 12.68 1.41
CA ARG A 33 -11.75 13.34 1.88
C ARG A 33 -12.44 12.65 3.05
N ALA A 34 -11.99 11.47 3.47
CA ALA A 34 -12.60 10.74 4.58
C ALA A 34 -11.84 11.00 5.89
N GLU A 35 -12.57 11.15 7.00
CA GLU A 35 -12.00 11.21 8.34
C GLU A 35 -11.38 9.86 8.73
N ALA A 36 -10.38 9.89 9.62
CA ALA A 36 -9.74 8.68 10.13
C ALA A 36 -10.78 7.74 10.77
N GLY A 37 -10.82 6.48 10.31
CA GLY A 37 -11.74 5.47 10.84
C GLY A 37 -13.17 5.53 10.29
N ALA A 38 -13.49 6.45 9.36
CA ALA A 38 -14.77 6.44 8.68
C ALA A 38 -14.91 5.17 7.82
N ALA A 39 -16.05 4.48 7.93
CA ALA A 39 -16.36 3.36 7.05
C ALA A 39 -16.49 3.88 5.61
N VAL A 40 -15.52 3.56 4.76
CA VAL A 40 -15.60 3.84 3.33
C VAL A 40 -16.52 2.80 2.72
N HIS A 41 -17.78 3.18 2.45
CA HIS A 41 -18.71 2.34 1.70
C HIS A 41 -18.25 2.26 0.24
N ASN A 42 -18.55 1.15 -0.43
CA ASN A 42 -18.34 1.02 -1.86
C ASN A 42 -19.00 2.21 -2.58
N SER A 43 -18.21 2.98 -3.27
CA SER A 43 -18.60 4.18 -4.00
C SER A 43 -17.95 4.18 -5.38
N VAL A 44 -18.25 5.18 -6.17
CA VAL A 44 -17.66 5.35 -7.50
C VAL A 44 -16.90 6.66 -7.51
N ASP A 45 -15.72 6.68 -8.09
CA ASP A 45 -15.00 7.93 -8.31
C ASP A 45 -15.74 8.76 -9.36
N GLU A 46 -16.20 9.95 -8.98
CA GLU A 46 -17.03 10.82 -9.83
C GLU A 46 -16.31 11.27 -11.12
N ARG A 47 -14.97 11.29 -11.12
CA ARG A 47 -14.20 11.75 -12.29
C ARG A 47 -13.97 10.67 -13.32
N THR A 48 -13.76 9.43 -12.88
CA THR A 48 -13.38 8.33 -13.77
C THR A 48 -14.46 7.25 -13.89
N GLY A 49 -15.48 7.26 -13.03
CA GLY A 49 -16.48 6.21 -12.96
C GLY A 49 -15.98 4.88 -12.39
N ILE A 50 -14.74 4.82 -11.90
CA ILE A 50 -14.12 3.60 -11.38
C ILE A 50 -14.65 3.28 -9.97
N PRO A 51 -15.01 2.02 -9.68
CA PRO A 51 -15.45 1.62 -8.35
C PRO A 51 -14.36 1.86 -7.28
N ILE A 52 -14.73 2.46 -6.16
CA ILE A 52 -13.88 2.59 -4.97
C ILE A 52 -14.29 1.51 -3.99
N LEU A 53 -13.35 0.65 -3.65
CA LEU A 53 -13.54 -0.51 -2.79
C LEU A 53 -12.84 -0.28 -1.45
N SER A 54 -13.54 -0.51 -0.34
CA SER A 54 -12.91 -0.40 0.98
C SER A 54 -12.02 -1.63 1.24
N LEU A 55 -10.80 -1.38 1.74
CA LEU A 55 -9.95 -2.44 2.32
C LEU A 55 -10.44 -2.88 3.71
N TYR A 56 -11.30 -2.09 4.33
CA TYR A 56 -11.84 -2.32 5.68
C TYR A 56 -13.30 -2.73 5.58
N ASN A 57 -13.55 -4.00 5.27
CA ASN A 57 -14.91 -4.54 5.20
C ASN A 57 -15.22 -5.39 6.45
N GLY A 58 -15.67 -4.73 7.50
CA GLY A 58 -16.07 -5.41 8.74
C GLY A 58 -14.91 -6.19 9.39
N ASN A 59 -15.12 -7.49 9.64
CA ASN A 59 -14.15 -8.34 10.33
C ASN A 59 -13.01 -8.85 9.42
N THR A 60 -13.13 -8.73 8.10
CA THR A 60 -12.07 -9.14 7.16
C THR A 60 -11.31 -7.92 6.68
N LYS A 61 -10.01 -7.93 6.91
CA LYS A 61 -9.10 -6.85 6.48
C LYS A 61 -8.50 -7.13 5.10
N ARG A 62 -9.26 -7.76 4.22
CA ARG A 62 -8.96 -8.02 2.82
C ARG A 62 -10.23 -7.95 1.97
N PRO A 63 -10.14 -7.71 0.65
CA PRO A 63 -11.29 -7.78 -0.27
C PRO A 63 -11.91 -9.18 -0.30
N SER A 64 -13.16 -9.26 -0.79
CA SER A 64 -13.82 -10.55 -1.02
C SER A 64 -13.12 -11.34 -2.14
N ASP A 65 -13.34 -12.65 -2.16
CA ASP A 65 -12.75 -13.53 -3.18
C ASP A 65 -13.18 -13.13 -4.59
N ASP A 66 -14.43 -12.69 -4.78
CA ASP A 66 -14.93 -12.23 -6.08
C ASP A 66 -14.18 -10.97 -6.55
N VAL A 67 -13.91 -10.05 -5.65
CA VAL A 67 -13.09 -8.86 -5.96
C VAL A 67 -11.66 -9.27 -6.29
N MET A 68 -11.06 -10.18 -5.53
CA MET A 68 -9.70 -10.66 -5.82
C MET A 68 -9.57 -11.37 -7.17
N ARG A 69 -10.64 -12.04 -7.66
CA ARG A 69 -10.67 -12.66 -9.00
C ARG A 69 -10.96 -11.70 -10.14
N SER A 70 -11.26 -10.43 -9.85
CA SER A 70 -11.64 -9.44 -10.87
C SER A 70 -10.46 -8.70 -11.49
N PHE A 71 -9.24 -8.88 -10.98
CA PHE A 71 -8.04 -8.22 -11.49
C PHE A 71 -6.83 -9.16 -11.50
N ASP A 72 -5.86 -8.85 -12.34
CA ASP A 72 -4.63 -9.65 -12.51
C ASP A 72 -3.44 -8.98 -11.81
N VAL A 73 -3.45 -7.65 -11.69
CA VAL A 73 -2.33 -6.86 -11.17
C VAL A 73 -2.82 -5.88 -10.11
N LEU A 74 -2.20 -5.90 -8.94
CA LEU A 74 -2.34 -4.88 -7.91
C LEU A 74 -1.26 -3.80 -8.08
N VAL A 75 -1.66 -2.55 -8.28
CA VAL A 75 -0.74 -1.41 -8.26
C VAL A 75 -0.80 -0.72 -6.90
N VAL A 76 0.31 -0.65 -6.20
CA VAL A 76 0.45 0.02 -4.90
C VAL A 76 1.11 1.37 -5.11
N ASP A 77 0.40 2.45 -4.82
CA ASP A 77 0.90 3.83 -4.86
C ASP A 77 0.48 4.58 -3.60
N MET A 78 1.23 4.40 -2.54
CA MET A 78 0.99 5.01 -1.24
C MET A 78 2.26 5.67 -0.70
N GLN A 79 2.10 6.83 -0.04
CA GLN A 79 3.20 7.50 0.65
C GLN A 79 3.28 6.99 2.09
N ASP A 80 4.39 6.38 2.45
CA ASP A 80 4.75 6.06 3.83
C ASP A 80 5.56 7.21 4.46
N VAL A 81 5.69 7.20 5.78
CA VAL A 81 6.45 8.19 6.54
C VAL A 81 7.64 7.58 7.31
N GLY A 82 7.94 6.30 7.11
CA GLY A 82 9.09 5.62 7.68
C GLY A 82 8.94 5.22 9.15
N LEU A 83 7.71 5.19 9.68
CA LEU A 83 7.42 4.88 11.08
C LEU A 83 6.61 3.58 11.18
N ARG A 84 7.08 2.62 11.98
CA ARG A 84 6.46 1.31 12.16
C ARG A 84 4.98 1.35 12.52
N PHE A 85 4.52 2.36 13.23
CA PHE A 85 3.12 2.52 13.62
C PHE A 85 2.25 3.23 12.57
N TYR A 86 2.83 3.67 11.44
CA TYR A 86 2.08 4.18 10.30
C TYR A 86 1.59 3.00 9.45
N THR A 87 0.27 2.85 9.29
CA THR A 87 -0.36 1.56 8.96
C THR A 87 -0.41 1.21 7.47
N TYR A 88 0.08 2.07 6.58
CA TYR A 88 -0.01 1.86 5.14
C TYR A 88 0.77 0.65 4.65
N TYR A 89 1.96 0.40 5.20
CA TYR A 89 2.71 -0.82 4.87
C TYR A 89 1.96 -2.09 5.31
N ILE A 90 1.20 -2.04 6.41
CA ILE A 90 0.40 -3.17 6.88
C ILE A 90 -0.73 -3.45 5.87
N SER A 91 -1.41 -2.40 5.39
CA SER A 91 -2.44 -2.53 4.36
C SER A 91 -1.87 -3.11 3.07
N MET A 92 -0.68 -2.66 2.64
CA MET A 92 0.02 -3.22 1.49
C MET A 92 0.32 -4.71 1.69
N LEU A 93 0.90 -5.11 2.83
CA LEU A 93 1.29 -6.51 3.07
C LEU A 93 0.08 -7.46 3.14
N ARG A 94 -1.05 -7.00 3.66
CA ARG A 94 -2.30 -7.79 3.61
C ARG A 94 -2.79 -8.00 2.19
N MET A 95 -2.63 -7.01 1.32
CA MET A 95 -2.94 -7.15 -0.10
C MET A 95 -1.93 -8.03 -0.83
N VAL A 96 -0.64 -7.97 -0.47
CA VAL A 96 0.39 -8.90 -0.96
C VAL A 96 0.03 -10.34 -0.62
N ASP A 97 -0.36 -10.61 0.63
CA ASP A 97 -0.81 -11.93 1.06
C ASP A 97 -2.03 -12.41 0.26
N ALA A 98 -3.01 -11.52 0.03
CA ALA A 98 -4.19 -11.82 -0.77
C ALA A 98 -3.82 -12.09 -2.24
N CYS A 99 -2.93 -11.29 -2.83
CA CYS A 99 -2.45 -11.49 -4.20
C CYS A 99 -1.72 -12.83 -4.35
N ALA A 100 -0.91 -13.22 -3.37
CA ALA A 100 -0.26 -14.53 -3.36
C ALA A 100 -1.27 -15.70 -3.36
N ASP A 101 -2.39 -15.55 -2.62
CA ASP A 101 -3.45 -16.57 -2.57
C ASP A 101 -4.23 -16.70 -3.89
N PHE A 102 -4.33 -15.65 -4.68
CA PHE A 102 -5.11 -15.58 -5.92
C PHE A 102 -4.26 -15.56 -7.20
N GLY A 103 -2.93 -15.55 -7.08
CA GLY A 103 -2.02 -15.53 -8.22
C GLY A 103 -2.00 -14.19 -8.97
N CYS A 104 -2.29 -13.08 -8.27
CA CYS A 104 -2.18 -11.73 -8.82
C CYS A 104 -0.75 -11.20 -8.66
N ASP A 105 -0.26 -10.48 -9.65
CA ASP A 105 1.01 -9.77 -9.57
C ASP A 105 0.88 -8.49 -8.73
N VAL A 106 1.98 -8.04 -8.14
CA VAL A 106 2.03 -6.80 -7.38
C VAL A 106 3.06 -5.86 -7.97
N VAL A 107 2.65 -4.64 -8.29
CA VAL A 107 3.54 -3.56 -8.73
C VAL A 107 3.54 -2.46 -7.69
N VAL A 108 4.69 -2.22 -7.05
CA VAL A 108 4.85 -1.13 -6.09
C VAL A 108 5.49 0.06 -6.81
N LEU A 109 4.75 1.16 -6.92
CA LEU A 109 5.28 2.45 -7.37
C LEU A 109 5.94 3.12 -6.16
N ASP A 110 7.24 2.91 -6.02
CA ASP A 110 7.94 3.28 -4.80
C ASP A 110 8.04 4.80 -4.63
N ARG A 111 8.13 5.24 -3.38
CA ARG A 111 8.18 6.66 -3.02
C ARG A 111 9.27 6.91 -1.99
N PRO A 112 9.87 8.13 -1.99
CA PRO A 112 10.85 8.48 -0.99
C PRO A 112 10.30 8.34 0.43
N ASN A 113 11.10 7.75 1.31
CA ASN A 113 10.84 7.77 2.74
C ASN A 113 11.42 9.05 3.34
N PRO A 114 10.62 9.95 3.94
CA PRO A 114 11.15 11.19 4.54
C PRO A 114 12.09 10.92 5.74
N ASN A 115 11.99 9.75 6.36
CA ASN A 115 12.88 9.27 7.43
C ASN A 115 13.82 8.15 6.94
N GLY A 116 14.11 8.09 5.64
CA GLY A 116 14.93 7.04 5.04
C GLY A 116 16.41 7.07 5.41
N HIS A 117 16.90 8.20 5.91
CA HIS A 117 18.31 8.45 6.18
C HIS A 117 18.81 7.92 7.53
N TYR A 118 17.94 7.37 8.38
CA TYR A 118 18.32 6.80 9.67
C TYR A 118 17.39 5.67 10.13
N VAL A 119 17.87 4.90 11.08
CA VAL A 119 17.13 3.83 11.76
C VAL A 119 17.20 4.09 13.25
N ASP A 120 16.07 4.04 13.97
CA ASP A 120 16.02 4.32 15.40
C ASP A 120 14.87 3.60 16.11
N GLY A 121 15.03 3.50 17.42
CA GLY A 121 14.09 2.86 18.32
C GLY A 121 14.17 1.33 18.33
N PRO A 122 13.50 0.68 19.29
CA PRO A 122 13.58 -0.77 19.49
C PRO A 122 12.86 -1.53 18.37
N ILE A 123 13.40 -2.69 18.03
CA ILE A 123 12.72 -3.69 17.19
C ILE A 123 11.46 -4.17 17.92
N LEU A 124 10.36 -4.34 17.17
CA LEU A 124 9.12 -4.86 17.75
C LEU A 124 9.31 -6.29 18.26
N ASP A 125 9.01 -6.50 19.54
CA ASP A 125 8.80 -7.85 20.06
C ASP A 125 7.48 -8.38 19.50
N MET A 126 7.54 -9.46 18.74
CA MET A 126 6.38 -10.01 18.01
C MET A 126 5.27 -10.54 18.92
N ARG A 127 5.52 -10.67 20.23
CA ARG A 127 4.46 -10.91 21.24
C ARG A 127 3.46 -9.74 21.31
N PHE A 128 3.88 -8.55 20.91
CA PHE A 128 3.05 -7.34 20.83
C PHE A 128 2.60 -7.00 19.41
N LYS A 129 2.63 -7.97 18.49
CA LYS A 129 2.11 -7.76 17.12
C LYS A 129 0.67 -7.27 17.16
N SER A 130 0.38 -6.20 16.42
CA SER A 130 -0.92 -5.53 16.42
C SER A 130 -1.20 -4.84 15.09
N GLY A 131 -2.35 -4.18 14.99
CA GLY A 131 -2.69 -3.35 13.82
C GLY A 131 -1.82 -2.11 13.62
N VAL A 132 -1.00 -1.73 14.62
CA VAL A 132 -0.06 -0.59 14.57
C VAL A 132 1.39 -1.03 14.77
N GLY A 133 1.67 -2.33 14.66
CA GLY A 133 2.99 -2.91 14.75
C GLY A 133 2.96 -4.33 14.21
N TRP A 134 3.34 -4.53 12.95
CA TRP A 134 3.10 -5.77 12.23
C TRP A 134 4.36 -6.59 11.96
N LEU A 135 5.50 -5.93 11.79
CA LEU A 135 6.78 -6.55 11.45
C LEU A 135 7.81 -6.36 12.59
N PRO A 136 8.79 -7.27 12.72
CA PRO A 136 9.91 -7.15 13.67
C PRO A 136 10.95 -6.14 13.17
N ILE A 137 10.54 -4.89 13.02
CA ILE A 137 11.38 -3.78 12.54
C ILE A 137 11.47 -2.67 13.59
N PRO A 138 12.48 -1.79 13.55
CA PRO A 138 12.61 -0.64 14.42
C PRO A 138 11.43 0.34 14.34
N VAL A 139 11.32 1.27 15.29
CA VAL A 139 10.27 2.32 15.25
C VAL A 139 10.43 3.19 14.02
N VAL A 140 11.66 3.68 13.76
CA VAL A 140 12.04 4.33 12.50
C VAL A 140 12.82 3.30 11.70
N HIS A 141 12.23 2.79 10.64
CA HIS A 141 12.78 1.62 9.94
C HIS A 141 13.69 1.97 8.75
N GLY A 142 13.70 3.22 8.30
CA GLY A 142 14.57 3.66 7.22
C GLY A 142 14.26 3.11 5.82
N LEU A 143 13.22 2.31 5.64
CA LEU A 143 12.91 1.60 4.40
C LEU A 143 11.85 2.33 3.58
N THR A 144 11.90 2.22 2.25
CA THR A 144 10.78 2.57 1.37
C THR A 144 9.69 1.50 1.40
N MET A 145 8.52 1.79 0.83
CA MET A 145 7.42 0.82 0.70
C MET A 145 7.83 -0.40 -0.13
N GLY A 146 8.57 -0.17 -1.22
CA GLY A 146 9.09 -1.24 -2.06
C GLY A 146 10.09 -2.13 -1.33
N GLU A 147 10.98 -1.54 -0.55
CA GLU A 147 11.95 -2.27 0.27
C GLU A 147 11.26 -3.09 1.37
N ILE A 148 10.23 -2.53 2.04
CA ILE A 148 9.43 -3.28 3.02
C ILE A 148 8.75 -4.49 2.36
N ALA A 149 8.16 -4.32 1.17
CA ALA A 149 7.48 -5.40 0.47
C ALA A 149 8.44 -6.55 0.13
N LEU A 150 9.60 -6.23 -0.45
CA LEU A 150 10.61 -7.21 -0.81
C LEU A 150 11.21 -7.91 0.42
N MET A 151 11.50 -7.14 1.48
CA MET A 151 12.02 -7.70 2.73
C MET A 151 11.00 -8.62 3.39
N ALA A 152 9.74 -8.21 3.50
CA ALA A 152 8.70 -9.02 4.15
C ALA A 152 8.49 -10.36 3.44
N VAL A 153 8.53 -10.39 2.11
CA VAL A 153 8.45 -11.64 1.33
C VAL A 153 9.74 -12.45 1.45
N GLY A 154 10.91 -11.81 1.38
CA GLY A 154 12.21 -12.47 1.48
C GLY A 154 12.44 -13.15 2.83
N GLU A 155 12.02 -12.49 3.93
CA GLU A 155 12.12 -13.01 5.29
C GLU A 155 10.96 -13.97 5.67
N GLY A 156 10.00 -14.19 4.76
CA GLY A 156 8.84 -15.04 5.03
C GLY A 156 7.84 -14.42 6.01
N TRP A 157 7.86 -13.11 6.22
CA TRP A 157 6.88 -12.39 7.05
C TRP A 157 5.56 -12.10 6.31
N ALA A 158 5.61 -12.13 4.98
CA ALA A 158 4.46 -12.09 4.08
C ALA A 158 4.51 -13.28 3.12
N LYS A 159 3.37 -13.62 2.53
CA LYS A 159 3.27 -14.69 1.52
C LYS A 159 4.04 -14.30 0.25
N ARG A 160 4.53 -15.33 -0.46
CA ARG A 160 5.32 -15.16 -1.69
C ARG A 160 4.40 -14.79 -2.87
N ALA A 161 4.24 -13.48 -3.11
CA ALA A 161 3.67 -12.93 -4.34
C ALA A 161 4.78 -12.55 -5.33
N ASP A 162 4.44 -12.42 -6.60
CA ASP A 162 5.35 -11.83 -7.60
C ASP A 162 5.29 -10.30 -7.45
N ILE A 163 6.40 -9.70 -7.00
CA ILE A 163 6.48 -8.26 -6.70
C ILE A 163 7.49 -7.58 -7.61
N THR A 164 7.02 -6.61 -8.38
CA THR A 164 7.85 -5.67 -9.13
C THR A 164 7.87 -4.32 -8.42
N VAL A 165 9.06 -3.80 -8.09
CA VAL A 165 9.22 -2.46 -7.52
C VAL A 165 9.72 -1.50 -8.58
N VAL A 166 8.92 -0.48 -8.87
CA VAL A 166 9.33 0.67 -9.71
C VAL A 166 10.00 1.69 -8.81
N LYS A 167 11.33 1.69 -8.81
CA LYS A 167 12.14 2.53 -7.91
C LYS A 167 12.03 4.01 -8.24
N CYS A 168 12.13 4.86 -7.21
CA CYS A 168 12.27 6.30 -7.38
C CYS A 168 13.53 6.64 -8.15
N ARG A 169 13.44 7.60 -9.08
CA ARG A 169 14.62 8.19 -9.71
C ARG A 169 15.24 9.25 -8.80
N ASN A 170 16.58 9.30 -8.77
CA ASN A 170 17.35 10.31 -8.01
C ASN A 170 17.02 10.32 -6.50
N TYR A 171 16.63 9.18 -5.95
CA TYR A 171 16.43 8.99 -4.52
C TYR A 171 17.37 7.89 -4.01
N ASP A 172 18.05 8.19 -2.94
CA ASP A 172 18.75 7.25 -2.08
C ASP A 172 18.53 7.62 -0.61
N HIS A 173 18.98 6.78 0.30
CA HIS A 173 18.79 6.98 1.75
C HIS A 173 19.61 8.12 2.36
N THR A 174 20.42 8.84 1.58
CA THR A 174 21.19 10.00 2.04
C THR A 174 20.47 11.33 1.83
N VAL A 175 19.34 11.31 1.09
CA VAL A 175 18.54 12.52 0.82
C VAL A 175 17.71 12.88 2.05
N HIS A 176 17.83 14.14 2.51
CA HIS A 176 17.12 14.72 3.64
C HIS A 176 15.94 15.58 3.18
#